data_da091fbb271202d08557fdd299ed536d
#
_entry.id   da091fbb271202d08557fdd299ed536d
#
_cell.length_a   1.000
_cell.length_b   1.000
_cell.length_c   1.000
_cell.angle_alpha   90.00
_cell.angle_beta   90.00
_cell.angle_gamma   90.00
#
_symmetry.space_group_name_H-M   'P 1'
#
loop_
_entity.id
_entity.type
_entity.pdbx_description
1 polymer ?
#
loop_
_entity_poly.entity_id
_entity_poly.type
_entity_poly.pdbx_seq_one_letter_code
_entity_poly.pdbx_strand_id
1 'polypeptide(L)'
;MQGVKQNFDIPLHDIKPIVEIQEYSLYYLLGLSFIASVVLLAIIYLIYRYIKSKNTYNKRKEDFKTINSLDFTDTKKAAYTFTSAGLTFKDDSPRHLEMYNNILQRLQAYKYKKEVEKFDSEVLGYIEVYRGMIDV
;
A
#
# COMPACT_ATOMS: atom_id res chain seq x y z
N MET A 1 10.93 -61.14 -83.48
CA MET A 1 11.46 -60.22 -82.44
C MET A 1 10.36 -59.88 -81.44
N GLN A 2 10.36 -60.60 -80.34
CA GLN A 2 9.37 -60.38 -79.26
C GLN A 2 9.88 -59.34 -78.27
N GLY A 3 9.30 -58.19 -78.20
CA GLY A 3 9.63 -57.16 -77.24
C GLY A 3 9.09 -57.54 -75.85
N VAL A 4 10.02 -57.78 -74.93
CA VAL A 4 9.73 -57.99 -73.49
C VAL A 4 9.28 -56.70 -72.90
N LYS A 5 7.98 -56.65 -72.61
CA LYS A 5 7.41 -55.55 -71.76
C LYS A 5 7.80 -55.83 -70.32
N GLN A 6 8.80 -55.15 -69.83
CA GLN A 6 9.09 -55.11 -68.40
C GLN A 6 8.02 -54.29 -67.74
N ASN A 7 7.09 -54.95 -67.06
CA ASN A 7 6.23 -54.29 -66.07
C ASN A 7 7.06 -53.94 -64.85
N PHE A 8 7.44 -52.70 -64.76
CA PHE A 8 7.94 -52.17 -63.50
C PHE A 8 6.73 -51.94 -62.60
N ASP A 9 6.40 -52.94 -61.82
CA ASP A 9 5.46 -52.83 -60.71
C ASP A 9 6.18 -52.10 -59.56
N ILE A 10 6.08 -50.79 -59.55
CA ILE A 10 6.56 -49.97 -58.46
C ILE A 10 5.56 -50.13 -57.32
N PRO A 11 5.94 -50.78 -56.19
CA PRO A 11 5.03 -50.86 -55.06
C PRO A 11 4.77 -49.44 -54.54
N LEU A 12 3.60 -48.93 -54.83
CA LEU A 12 3.08 -47.73 -54.19
C LEU A 12 2.98 -48.03 -52.69
N HIS A 13 3.99 -47.62 -51.96
CA HIS A 13 3.89 -47.63 -50.52
C HIS A 13 2.80 -46.63 -50.16
N ASP A 14 1.73 -47.16 -49.60
CA ASP A 14 0.60 -46.41 -49.09
C ASP A 14 1.11 -45.30 -48.19
N ILE A 15 0.73 -44.05 -48.51
CA ILE A 15 1.07 -42.88 -47.73
C ILE A 15 0.48 -43.12 -46.35
N LYS A 16 1.31 -43.26 -45.33
CA LYS A 16 0.86 -43.43 -43.96
C LYS A 16 -0.18 -42.38 -43.67
N PRO A 17 -1.36 -42.77 -43.15
CA PRO A 17 -2.39 -41.79 -42.80
C PRO A 17 -1.82 -40.79 -41.82
N ILE A 18 -2.11 -39.52 -42.05
CA ILE A 18 -1.72 -38.41 -41.17
C ILE A 18 -2.32 -38.74 -39.82
N VAL A 19 -1.42 -39.09 -38.86
CA VAL A 19 -1.83 -39.27 -37.47
C VAL A 19 -2.20 -37.88 -36.96
N GLU A 20 -3.47 -37.62 -36.67
CA GLU A 20 -3.91 -36.43 -35.99
C GLU A 20 -3.29 -36.43 -34.60
N ILE A 21 -2.17 -35.71 -34.46
CA ILE A 21 -1.56 -35.45 -33.17
C ILE A 21 -2.41 -34.37 -32.50
N GLN A 22 -3.15 -34.75 -31.45
CA GLN A 22 -3.85 -33.78 -30.61
C GLN A 22 -2.82 -32.96 -29.88
N GLU A 23 -2.57 -31.75 -30.35
CA GLU A 23 -1.64 -30.84 -29.73
C GLU A 23 -2.32 -30.10 -28.55
N TYR A 24 -2.02 -30.52 -27.33
CA TYR A 24 -2.44 -29.84 -26.10
C TYR A 24 -1.50 -28.70 -25.69
N SER A 25 -0.49 -28.39 -26.50
CA SER A 25 0.54 -27.40 -26.20
C SER A 25 -0.06 -26.02 -25.90
N LEU A 26 -1.12 -25.63 -26.59
CA LEU A 26 -1.83 -24.37 -26.39
C LEU A 26 -2.50 -24.29 -25.00
N TYR A 27 -3.08 -25.40 -24.54
CA TYR A 27 -3.71 -25.45 -23.22
C TYR A 27 -2.66 -25.39 -22.09
N TYR A 28 -1.52 -26.04 -22.27
CA TYR A 28 -0.39 -25.95 -21.33
C TYR A 28 0.18 -24.54 -21.29
N LEU A 29 0.33 -23.89 -22.43
CA LEU A 29 0.83 -22.52 -22.53
C LEU A 29 -0.15 -21.53 -21.84
N LEU A 30 -1.44 -21.66 -22.07
CA LEU A 30 -2.46 -20.83 -21.39
C LEU A 30 -2.47 -21.08 -19.88
N GLY A 31 -2.41 -22.34 -19.46
CA GLY A 31 -2.36 -22.68 -18.02
C GLY A 31 -1.12 -22.12 -17.34
N LEU A 32 0.05 -22.26 -17.96
CA LEU A 32 1.31 -21.73 -17.45
C LEU A 32 1.31 -20.19 -17.38
N SER A 33 0.79 -19.55 -18.42
CA SER A 33 0.65 -18.09 -18.49
C SER A 33 -0.29 -17.58 -17.39
N PHE A 34 -1.39 -18.27 -17.13
CA PHE A 34 -2.33 -17.93 -16.06
C PHE A 34 -1.66 -18.02 -14.68
N ILE A 35 -0.95 -19.12 -14.41
CA ILE A 35 -0.22 -19.30 -13.15
C ILE A 35 0.84 -18.21 -12.97
N ALA A 36 1.62 -17.92 -14.02
CA ALA A 36 2.63 -16.86 -13.99
C ALA A 36 2.00 -15.49 -13.70
N SER A 37 0.85 -15.19 -14.27
CA SER A 37 0.10 -13.95 -14.03
C SER A 37 -0.35 -13.82 -12.56
N VAL A 38 -0.90 -14.90 -11.98
CA VAL A 38 -1.33 -14.92 -10.57
C VAL A 38 -0.15 -14.71 -9.63
N VAL A 39 0.98 -15.38 -9.89
CA VAL A 39 2.21 -15.21 -9.09
C VAL A 39 2.72 -13.78 -9.16
N LEU A 40 2.71 -13.17 -10.34
CA LEU A 40 3.15 -11.79 -10.54
C LEU A 40 2.26 -10.80 -9.77
N LEU A 41 0.94 -10.97 -9.83
CA LEU A 41 0.01 -10.16 -9.06
C LEU A 41 0.21 -10.31 -7.55
N ALA A 42 0.47 -11.51 -7.06
CA ALA A 42 0.77 -11.77 -5.66
C ALA A 42 2.05 -11.04 -5.21
N ILE A 43 3.10 -11.07 -6.02
CA ILE A 43 4.37 -10.36 -5.74
C ILE A 43 4.13 -8.85 -5.70
N ILE A 44 3.41 -8.28 -6.66
CA ILE A 44 3.07 -6.84 -6.70
C ILE A 44 2.29 -6.46 -5.44
N TYR A 45 1.31 -7.28 -5.04
CA TYR A 45 0.52 -7.05 -3.82
C TYR A 45 1.39 -7.04 -2.55
N LEU A 46 2.33 -7.99 -2.43
CA LEU A 46 3.25 -8.06 -1.29
C LEU A 46 4.18 -6.85 -1.24
N ILE A 47 4.72 -6.43 -2.38
CA ILE A 47 5.56 -5.23 -2.49
C ILE A 47 4.76 -3.99 -2.10
N TYR A 48 3.55 -3.84 -2.62
CA TYR A 48 2.66 -2.72 -2.27
C TYR A 48 2.38 -2.67 -0.76
N ARG A 49 2.04 -3.81 -0.17
CA ARG A 49 1.79 -3.94 1.27
C ARG A 49 3.02 -3.57 2.10
N TYR A 50 4.19 -4.04 1.68
CA TYR A 50 5.46 -3.75 2.35
C TYR A 50 5.80 -2.25 2.32
N ILE A 51 5.70 -1.61 1.14
CA ILE A 51 5.96 -0.17 0.98
C ILE A 51 4.97 0.65 1.80
N LYS A 52 3.68 0.29 1.76
CA LYS A 52 2.63 0.98 2.53
C LYS A 52 2.89 0.88 4.03
N SER A 53 3.25 -0.29 4.53
CA SER A 53 3.56 -0.50 5.95
C SER A 53 4.77 0.33 6.40
N LYS A 54 5.85 0.33 5.62
CA LYS A 54 7.07 1.10 5.90
C LYS A 54 6.81 2.61 5.88
N ASN A 55 6.01 3.08 4.95
CA ASN A 55 5.69 4.50 4.82
C ASN A 55 4.82 4.99 5.99
N THR A 56 3.88 4.18 6.45
CA THR A 56 3.06 4.47 7.64
C THR A 56 3.91 4.56 8.90
N TYR A 57 4.86 3.65 9.08
CA TYR A 57 5.77 3.67 10.22
C TYR A 57 6.67 4.93 10.23
N ASN A 58 7.24 5.29 9.09
CA ASN A 58 8.06 6.49 8.97
C ASN A 58 7.26 7.77 9.28
N LYS A 59 6.03 7.86 8.77
CA LYS A 59 5.14 8.99 9.04
C LYS A 59 4.81 9.13 10.53
N ARG A 60 4.47 8.04 11.20
CA ARG A 60 4.23 8.07 12.66
C ARG A 60 5.41 8.61 13.43
N LYS A 61 6.62 8.17 13.09
CA LYS A 61 7.87 8.62 13.72
C LYS A 61 8.14 10.10 13.46
N GLU A 62 7.88 10.60 12.27
CA GLU A 62 7.99 12.02 11.94
C GLU A 62 6.96 12.87 12.68
N ASP A 63 5.70 12.44 12.71
CA ASP A 63 4.62 13.13 13.43
C ASP A 63 4.89 13.16 14.93
N PHE A 64 5.39 12.07 15.51
CA PHE A 64 5.82 12.04 16.92
C PHE A 64 6.94 13.02 17.21
N LYS A 65 7.98 13.05 16.36
CA LYS A 65 9.07 14.02 16.48
C LYS A 65 8.55 15.45 16.37
N THR A 66 7.61 15.70 15.46
CA THR A 66 7.00 17.02 15.26
C THR A 66 6.20 17.45 16.48
N ILE A 67 5.41 16.56 17.10
CA ILE A 67 4.66 16.84 18.33
C ILE A 67 5.61 17.14 19.49
N ASN A 68 6.72 16.39 19.60
CA ASN A 68 7.71 16.60 20.66
C ASN A 68 8.53 17.87 20.50
N SER A 69 8.75 18.32 19.28
CA SER A 69 9.49 19.55 18.96
C SER A 69 8.62 20.77 18.72
N LEU A 70 7.34 20.75 19.15
CA LEU A 70 6.44 21.88 18.99
C LEU A 70 6.99 23.13 19.70
N ASP A 71 7.12 24.19 18.91
CA ASP A 71 7.44 25.52 19.41
C ASP A 71 6.16 26.27 19.74
N PHE A 72 5.95 26.54 21.02
CA PHE A 72 4.78 27.23 21.54
C PHE A 72 4.88 28.77 21.47
N THR A 73 5.98 29.29 20.95
CA THR A 73 6.15 30.75 20.74
C THR A 73 5.18 31.27 19.69
N ASP A 74 4.98 30.50 18.61
CA ASP A 74 3.95 30.78 17.60
C ASP A 74 2.72 29.90 17.88
N THR A 75 1.81 30.41 18.71
CA THR A 75 0.61 29.72 19.17
C THR A 75 -0.25 29.21 18.01
N LYS A 76 -0.41 30.01 16.96
CA LYS A 76 -1.24 29.64 15.80
C LYS A 76 -0.61 28.51 15.01
N LYS A 77 0.67 28.60 14.72
CA LYS A 77 1.43 27.57 14.01
C LYS A 77 1.45 26.27 14.82
N ALA A 78 1.69 26.36 16.12
CA ALA A 78 1.68 25.20 17.01
C ALA A 78 0.31 24.50 17.04
N ALA A 79 -0.81 25.25 17.06
CA ALA A 79 -2.15 24.70 17.02
C ALA A 79 -2.44 23.93 15.72
N TYR A 80 -2.02 24.44 14.57
CA TYR A 80 -2.17 23.76 13.30
C TYR A 80 -1.27 22.52 13.20
N THR A 81 0.00 22.65 13.61
CA THR A 81 0.97 21.56 13.59
C THR A 81 0.53 20.41 14.50
N PHE A 82 0.08 20.71 15.72
CA PHE A 82 -0.47 19.70 16.62
C PHE A 82 -1.69 19.00 16.03
N THR A 83 -2.61 19.74 15.42
CA THR A 83 -3.80 19.15 14.80
C THR A 83 -3.45 18.18 13.68
N SER A 84 -2.47 18.53 12.86
CA SER A 84 -2.02 17.67 11.74
C SER A 84 -1.28 16.43 12.23
N ALA A 85 -0.30 16.60 13.10
CA ALA A 85 0.53 15.51 13.58
C ALA A 85 -0.21 14.61 14.60
N GLY A 86 -1.03 15.18 15.48
CA GLY A 86 -1.84 14.45 16.46
C GLY A 86 -2.92 13.56 15.83
N LEU A 87 -3.38 13.90 14.62
CA LEU A 87 -4.36 13.11 13.87
C LEU A 87 -3.89 11.68 13.64
N THR A 88 -2.59 11.46 13.50
CA THR A 88 -2.01 10.15 13.22
C THR A 88 -2.17 9.17 14.40
N PHE A 89 -2.32 9.67 15.62
CA PHE A 89 -2.37 8.86 16.85
C PHE A 89 -3.77 8.77 17.48
N LYS A 90 -4.75 9.49 16.96
CA LYS A 90 -6.11 9.53 17.52
C LYS A 90 -6.80 8.17 17.61
N ASP A 91 -6.51 7.29 16.65
CA ASP A 91 -7.15 5.98 16.50
C ASP A 91 -6.41 4.86 17.25
N ASP A 92 -5.35 5.17 17.98
CA ASP A 92 -4.56 4.19 18.75
C ASP A 92 -5.35 3.59 19.93
N SER A 93 -6.21 4.40 20.57
CA SER A 93 -7.15 3.93 21.57
C SER A 93 -8.34 4.89 21.72
N PRO A 94 -9.46 4.45 22.31
CA PRO A 94 -10.60 5.34 22.62
C PRO A 94 -10.19 6.56 23.44
N ARG A 95 -9.24 6.40 24.35
CA ARG A 95 -8.71 7.47 25.19
C ARG A 95 -7.90 8.49 24.38
N HIS A 96 -7.13 8.05 23.37
CA HIS A 96 -6.44 8.97 22.46
C HIS A 96 -7.43 9.80 21.65
N LEU A 97 -8.49 9.17 21.16
CA LEU A 97 -9.55 9.86 20.40
C LEU A 97 -10.25 10.92 21.24
N GLU A 98 -10.64 10.58 22.47
CA GLU A 98 -11.29 11.51 23.40
C GLU A 98 -10.36 12.71 23.72
N MET A 99 -9.12 12.43 24.08
CA MET A 99 -8.14 13.46 24.39
C MET A 99 -7.83 14.34 23.19
N TYR A 100 -7.65 13.77 22.01
CA TYR A 100 -7.44 14.51 20.77
C TYR A 100 -8.61 15.45 20.47
N ASN A 101 -9.85 14.99 20.58
CA ASN A 101 -11.04 15.78 20.35
C ASN A 101 -11.19 16.94 21.36
N ASN A 102 -10.88 16.68 22.63
CA ASN A 102 -10.84 17.71 23.67
C ASN A 102 -9.85 18.82 23.35
N ILE A 103 -8.63 18.44 22.98
CA ILE A 103 -7.59 19.39 22.59
C ILE A 103 -8.02 20.15 21.34
N LEU A 104 -8.54 19.45 20.32
CA LEU A 104 -8.99 20.06 19.07
C LEU A 104 -10.04 21.14 19.29
N GLN A 105 -11.01 20.88 20.16
CA GLN A 105 -12.07 21.86 20.50
C GLN A 105 -11.48 23.12 21.15
N ARG A 106 -10.54 22.95 22.08
CA ARG A 106 -9.86 24.08 22.74
C ARG A 106 -8.95 24.86 21.79
N LEU A 107 -8.28 24.18 20.87
CA LEU A 107 -7.41 24.80 19.87
C LEU A 107 -8.16 25.62 18.82
N GLN A 108 -9.49 25.44 18.66
CA GLN A 108 -10.29 26.26 17.75
C GLN A 108 -10.20 27.75 18.08
N ALA A 109 -10.19 28.10 19.37
CA ALA A 109 -10.07 29.49 19.81
C ALA A 109 -8.73 30.14 19.36
N TYR A 110 -7.67 29.34 19.21
CA TYR A 110 -6.36 29.81 18.81
C TYR A 110 -6.10 29.75 17.29
N LYS A 111 -6.85 28.96 16.55
CA LYS A 111 -6.70 28.85 15.11
C LYS A 111 -7.39 29.96 14.33
N TYR A 112 -8.59 30.34 14.75
CA TYR A 112 -9.48 31.17 13.94
C TYR A 112 -9.50 32.66 14.35
N LYS A 113 -8.86 33.03 15.46
CA LYS A 113 -8.71 34.43 15.85
C LYS A 113 -7.61 35.13 15.05
N LYS A 114 -7.78 36.42 14.78
CA LYS A 114 -6.83 37.24 14.04
C LYS A 114 -5.57 37.51 14.89
N GLU A 115 -5.77 37.82 16.16
CA GLU A 115 -4.72 37.94 17.17
C GLU A 115 -4.87 36.83 18.19
N VAL A 116 -3.81 36.09 18.43
CA VAL A 116 -3.82 34.90 19.29
C VAL A 116 -2.87 35.12 20.45
N GLU A 117 -3.41 35.02 21.64
CA GLU A 117 -2.64 35.01 22.88
C GLU A 117 -1.85 33.70 23.02
N LYS A 118 -0.92 33.67 23.97
CA LYS A 118 -0.21 32.44 24.33
C LYS A 118 -1.20 31.37 24.80
N PHE A 119 -0.84 30.11 24.60
CA PHE A 119 -1.64 29.00 25.11
C PHE A 119 -1.84 29.12 26.62
N ASP A 120 -3.05 28.84 27.03
CA ASP A 120 -3.40 28.68 28.43
C ASP A 120 -2.67 27.47 29.02
N SER A 121 -2.31 27.53 30.30
CA SER A 121 -1.65 26.42 31.01
C SER A 121 -2.45 25.12 30.95
N GLU A 122 -3.77 25.21 30.90
CA GLU A 122 -4.65 24.06 30.76
C GLU A 122 -4.49 23.36 29.40
N VAL A 123 -4.44 24.12 28.31
CA VAL A 123 -4.22 23.58 26.95
C VAL A 123 -2.83 22.94 26.83
N LEU A 124 -1.80 23.58 27.38
CA LEU A 124 -0.47 23.02 27.43
C LEU A 124 -0.42 21.69 28.18
N GLY A 125 -1.11 21.62 29.33
CA GLY A 125 -1.22 20.39 30.11
C GLY A 125 -1.88 19.24 29.33
N TYR A 126 -2.96 19.51 28.60
CA TYR A 126 -3.59 18.51 27.75
C TYR A 126 -2.68 18.02 26.61
N ILE A 127 -1.96 18.94 25.97
CA ILE A 127 -0.99 18.58 24.92
C ILE A 127 0.12 17.69 25.50
N GLU A 128 0.61 18.00 26.68
CA GLU A 128 1.66 17.26 27.34
C GLU A 128 1.23 15.87 27.76
N VAL A 129 0.01 15.74 28.30
CA VAL A 129 -0.60 14.44 28.60
C VAL A 129 -0.76 13.60 27.31
N TYR A 130 -1.25 14.22 26.24
CA TYR A 130 -1.40 13.52 24.95
C TYR A 130 -0.05 13.03 24.42
N ARG A 131 1.01 13.84 24.50
CA ARG A 131 2.37 13.46 24.13
C ARG A 131 2.87 12.26 24.94
N GLY A 132 2.58 12.23 26.23
CA GLY A 132 2.96 11.11 27.11
C GLY A 132 2.18 9.82 26.88
N MET A 133 1.05 9.90 26.19
CA MET A 133 0.22 8.72 25.82
C MET A 133 0.68 8.06 24.53
N ILE A 134 1.42 8.77 23.67
CA ILE A 134 1.87 8.25 22.37
C ILE A 134 3.06 7.30 22.57
N ASP A 135 2.92 6.08 22.07
CA ASP A 135 3.97 5.07 22.02
C ASP A 135 4.39 4.82 20.56
N VAL A 136 5.71 4.97 20.24
CA VAL A 136 6.25 4.89 18.86
C VAL A 136 7.49 4.01 18.81
#